data_cae49b53dfc800d013dc64558abfc46e
#
_entry.id   cae49b53dfc800d013dc64558abfc46e
#
_cell.length_a   1.000
_cell.length_b   1.000
_cell.length_c   1.000
_cell.angle_alpha   90.00
_cell.angle_beta   90.00
_cell.angle_gamma   90.00
#
_symmetry.space_group_name_H-M   'P 1'
#
loop_
_entity.id
_entity.type
_entity.pdbx_description
1 polymer ?
#
loop_
_entity_poly.entity_id
_entity_poly.type
_entity_poly.pdbx_seq_one_letter_code
_entity_poly.pdbx_strand_id
1 'polypeptide(L)'
;MPTHPHAVATEPLPLRRGESGTPLTPVDLAWLRMDEPANRMHVHGALVLDGDLTREAVAAVLSERFARIPRFRQRIAEDWGRYLWVDEADFDIGRHVFEQHLHAPGSDRILATAIERHLHDGFDRAHALWSFHALRGYQGDKTVVLARIHHAIGDGVALMMVLLAMTDPLPGRHHDAAEHTAAVGTNPFLEILAGS
;
A
#
# COMPACT_ATOMS: atom_id res chain seq x y z
N MET A 1 4.60 23.29 -3.05
CA MET A 1 5.36 22.56 -2.02
C MET A 1 4.36 21.98 -1.03
N PRO A 2 4.10 20.69 -0.97
CA PRO A 2 3.40 20.12 0.16
C PRO A 2 4.41 19.94 1.28
N THR A 3 4.26 20.77 2.30
CA THR A 3 4.95 20.66 3.57
C THR A 3 4.45 19.41 4.28
N HIS A 4 5.32 18.45 4.54
CA HIS A 4 5.10 17.44 5.56
C HIS A 4 5.44 18.07 6.92
N PRO A 5 4.46 18.44 7.76
CA PRO A 5 4.75 19.10 9.04
C PRO A 5 4.80 18.10 10.22
N HIS A 6 4.85 16.80 9.97
CA HIS A 6 4.92 15.82 11.05
C HIS A 6 6.24 15.05 10.97
N ALA A 7 6.93 14.97 12.09
CA ALA A 7 8.10 14.10 12.22
C ALA A 7 7.65 12.66 11.92
N VAL A 8 8.23 12.08 10.87
CA VAL A 8 7.98 10.69 10.49
C VAL A 8 8.58 9.79 11.56
N ALA A 9 7.75 8.96 12.20
CA ALA A 9 8.23 8.01 13.18
C ALA A 9 9.06 6.91 12.47
N THR A 10 10.32 6.81 12.82
CA THR A 10 11.26 5.80 12.27
C THR A 10 11.16 4.46 12.98
N GLU A 11 10.59 4.44 14.18
CA GLU A 11 10.37 3.25 14.99
C GLU A 11 8.87 3.06 15.26
N PRO A 12 8.42 1.80 15.45
CA PRO A 12 7.05 1.52 15.86
C PRO A 12 6.72 2.20 17.18
N LEU A 13 5.53 2.79 17.28
CA LEU A 13 5.07 3.41 18.51
C LEU A 13 4.77 2.35 19.57
N PRO A 14 4.91 2.68 20.86
CA PRO A 14 4.51 1.79 21.94
C PRO A 14 3.03 1.39 21.82
N LEU A 15 2.72 0.20 22.35
CA LEU A 15 1.33 -0.24 22.52
C LEU A 15 0.63 0.69 23.51
N ARG A 16 -0.50 1.25 23.13
CA ARG A 16 -1.27 2.15 23.99
C ARG A 16 -2.11 1.35 24.98
N ARG A 17 -2.44 1.97 26.10
CA ARG A 17 -3.30 1.34 27.11
C ARG A 17 -4.68 1.00 26.53
N GLY A 18 -5.06 -0.27 26.61
CA GLY A 18 -6.33 -0.78 26.08
C GLY A 18 -6.28 -1.25 24.63
N GLU A 19 -5.17 -1.05 23.92
CA GLU A 19 -4.95 -1.68 22.62
C GLU A 19 -4.56 -3.15 22.82
N SER A 20 -4.92 -3.96 21.85
CA SER A 20 -4.49 -5.35 21.74
C SER A 20 -4.15 -5.64 20.27
N GLY A 21 -3.35 -6.65 20.04
CA GLY A 21 -2.93 -6.97 18.69
C GLY A 21 -2.47 -8.42 18.56
N THR A 22 -2.21 -8.82 17.31
CA THR A 22 -1.63 -10.13 17.01
C THR A 22 -0.11 -10.01 16.86
N PRO A 23 0.69 -10.94 17.42
CA PRO A 23 2.14 -10.92 17.22
C PRO A 23 2.53 -10.95 15.75
N LEU A 24 3.57 -10.22 15.39
CA LEU A 24 4.21 -10.37 14.09
C LEU A 24 4.72 -11.80 13.94
N THR A 25 4.57 -12.37 12.74
CA THR A 25 5.24 -13.62 12.43
C THR A 25 6.77 -13.40 12.40
N PRO A 26 7.59 -14.45 12.58
CA PRO A 26 9.05 -14.34 12.43
C PRO A 26 9.47 -13.75 11.09
N VAL A 27 8.73 -14.00 10.02
CA VAL A 27 8.99 -13.47 8.67
C VAL A 27 8.69 -11.98 8.61
N ASP A 28 7.52 -11.54 9.10
CA ASP A 28 7.16 -10.11 9.14
C ASP A 28 8.18 -9.31 9.95
N LEU A 29 8.60 -9.88 11.08
CA LEU A 29 9.60 -9.26 11.94
C LEU A 29 10.98 -9.19 11.25
N ALA A 30 11.35 -10.21 10.48
CA ALA A 30 12.59 -10.17 9.71
C ALA A 30 12.56 -9.03 8.67
N TRP A 31 11.48 -8.89 7.92
CA TRP A 31 11.31 -7.77 6.97
C TRP A 31 11.34 -6.41 7.65
N LEU A 32 10.68 -6.28 8.81
CA LEU A 32 10.68 -5.02 9.57
C LEU A 32 12.09 -4.63 10.04
N ARG A 33 12.89 -5.60 10.48
CA ARG A 33 14.26 -5.38 10.98
C ARG A 33 15.28 -5.12 9.88
N MET A 34 15.03 -5.65 8.68
CA MET A 34 15.90 -5.41 7.52
C MET A 34 15.61 -4.09 6.82
N ASP A 35 14.49 -3.41 7.16
CA ASP A 35 14.14 -2.14 6.53
C ASP A 35 15.01 -0.99 7.05
N GLU A 36 16.02 -0.65 6.28
CA GLU A 36 16.97 0.42 6.57
C GLU A 36 16.96 1.47 5.44
N PRO A 37 17.43 2.70 5.70
CA PRO A 37 17.50 3.74 4.67
C PRO A 37 18.25 3.34 3.41
N ALA A 38 19.28 2.51 3.55
CA ALA A 38 20.08 1.99 2.43
C ALA A 38 19.44 0.77 1.73
N ASN A 39 18.43 0.13 2.36
CA ASN A 39 17.83 -1.09 1.85
C ASN A 39 16.37 -1.19 2.29
N ARG A 40 15.47 -0.51 1.56
CA ARG A 40 14.06 -0.47 1.89
C ARG A 40 13.37 -1.80 1.56
N MET A 41 12.68 -2.34 2.55
CA MET A 41 11.89 -3.57 2.41
C MET A 41 10.48 -3.24 1.90
N HIS A 42 10.40 -2.62 0.73
CA HIS A 42 9.16 -2.16 0.11
C HIS A 42 8.91 -2.89 -1.20
N VAL A 43 7.66 -3.32 -1.41
CA VAL A 43 7.15 -3.73 -2.73
C VAL A 43 6.57 -2.51 -3.41
N HIS A 44 6.93 -2.31 -4.66
CA HIS A 44 6.42 -1.24 -5.49
C HIS A 44 5.65 -1.83 -6.68
N GLY A 45 4.49 -1.24 -6.98
CA GLY A 45 3.71 -1.56 -8.16
C GLY A 45 3.24 -0.28 -8.82
N ALA A 46 3.23 -0.23 -10.16
CA ALA A 46 2.74 0.91 -10.91
C ALA A 46 1.64 0.47 -11.88
N LEU A 47 0.50 1.12 -11.81
CA LEU A 47 -0.62 0.94 -12.73
C LEU A 47 -0.73 2.18 -13.61
N VAL A 48 -0.63 2.00 -14.92
CA VAL A 48 -0.87 3.08 -15.91
C VAL A 48 -2.35 3.05 -16.29
N LEU A 49 -3.04 4.12 -16.00
CA LEU A 49 -4.47 4.25 -16.21
C LEU A 49 -4.75 5.39 -17.19
N ASP A 50 -5.70 5.19 -18.09
CA ASP A 50 -6.17 6.25 -18.97
C ASP A 50 -7.04 7.24 -18.17
N GLY A 51 -6.86 8.51 -18.45
CA GLY A 51 -7.59 9.59 -17.79
C GLY A 51 -6.83 10.24 -16.63
N ASP A 52 -7.28 11.44 -16.31
CA ASP A 52 -6.72 12.31 -15.26
C ASP A 52 -7.39 12.00 -13.91
N LEU A 53 -6.90 10.96 -13.22
CA LEU A 53 -7.47 10.50 -11.96
C LEU A 53 -6.97 11.35 -10.78
N THR A 54 -7.92 11.92 -10.04
CA THR A 54 -7.59 12.69 -8.83
C THR A 54 -7.28 11.79 -7.65
N ARG A 55 -6.62 12.38 -6.64
CA ARG A 55 -6.39 11.75 -5.33
C ARG A 55 -7.67 11.17 -4.72
N GLU A 56 -8.78 11.91 -4.81
CA GLU A 56 -10.07 11.53 -4.26
C GLU A 56 -10.65 10.30 -4.97
N ALA A 57 -10.50 10.21 -6.28
CA ALA A 57 -10.93 9.04 -7.05
C ALA A 57 -10.14 7.79 -6.66
N VAL A 58 -8.82 7.90 -6.53
CA VAL A 58 -7.96 6.80 -6.05
C VAL A 58 -8.32 6.41 -4.62
N ALA A 59 -8.48 7.39 -3.72
CA ALA A 59 -8.84 7.14 -2.33
C ALA A 59 -10.20 6.44 -2.18
N ALA A 60 -11.19 6.77 -3.02
CA ALA A 60 -12.50 6.12 -3.01
C ALA A 60 -12.39 4.61 -3.32
N VAL A 61 -11.65 4.24 -4.37
CA VAL A 61 -11.42 2.83 -4.74
C VAL A 61 -10.67 2.09 -3.63
N LEU A 62 -9.63 2.72 -3.06
CA LEU A 62 -8.85 2.12 -1.97
C LEU A 62 -9.69 1.93 -0.70
N SER A 63 -10.56 2.88 -0.37
CA SER A 63 -11.48 2.77 0.78
C SER A 63 -12.45 1.62 0.60
N GLU A 64 -12.98 1.45 -0.61
CA GLU A 64 -13.98 0.42 -0.89
C GLU A 64 -13.38 -0.99 -0.93
N ARG A 65 -12.20 -1.14 -1.51
CA ARG A 65 -11.65 -2.48 -1.83
C ARG A 65 -10.44 -2.85 -0.96
N PHE A 66 -9.51 -1.93 -0.78
CA PHE A 66 -8.22 -2.19 -0.13
C PHE A 66 -8.31 -2.08 1.40
N ALA A 67 -8.94 -1.02 1.91
CA ALA A 67 -9.07 -0.80 3.34
C ALA A 67 -10.06 -1.78 4.03
N ARG A 68 -10.74 -2.65 3.29
CA ARG A 68 -11.54 -3.75 3.85
C ARG A 68 -10.68 -4.90 4.36
N ILE A 69 -9.45 -5.02 3.89
CA ILE A 69 -8.51 -6.04 4.34
C ILE A 69 -7.89 -5.55 5.65
N PRO A 70 -8.08 -6.25 6.79
CA PRO A 70 -7.68 -5.76 8.11
C PRO A 70 -6.21 -5.33 8.17
N ARG A 71 -5.30 -6.08 7.56
CA ARG A 71 -3.85 -5.81 7.57
C ARG A 71 -3.49 -4.40 7.06
N PHE A 72 -4.26 -3.85 6.12
CA PHE A 72 -4.02 -2.50 5.60
C PHE A 72 -4.59 -1.38 6.48
N ARG A 73 -5.21 -1.72 7.60
CA ARG A 73 -5.66 -0.79 8.62
C ARG A 73 -4.90 -0.95 9.94
N GLN A 74 -3.87 -1.79 9.93
CA GLN A 74 -3.08 -2.08 11.11
C GLN A 74 -1.73 -1.39 11.03
N ARG A 75 -1.32 -0.82 12.15
CA ARG A 75 0.04 -0.37 12.40
C ARG A 75 0.82 -1.42 13.18
N ILE A 76 2.12 -1.29 13.22
CA ILE A 76 2.95 -2.09 14.11
C ILE A 76 3.13 -1.33 15.43
N ALA A 77 2.91 -2.00 16.55
CA ALA A 77 3.19 -1.49 17.88
C ALA A 77 4.26 -2.33 18.58
N GLU A 78 5.02 -1.69 19.46
CA GLU A 78 6.03 -2.35 20.28
C GLU A 78 5.49 -2.50 21.71
N ASP A 79 5.65 -3.69 22.31
CA ASP A 79 5.27 -4.02 23.66
C ASP A 79 6.36 -4.85 24.34
N TRP A 80 7.22 -4.23 25.14
CA TRP A 80 8.31 -4.87 25.86
C TRP A 80 9.19 -5.80 25.01
N GLY A 81 9.61 -5.29 23.85
CA GLY A 81 10.45 -6.01 22.89
C GLY A 81 9.68 -6.96 21.96
N ARG A 82 8.34 -7.04 22.08
CA ARG A 82 7.47 -7.75 21.14
C ARG A 82 6.85 -6.77 20.18
N TYR A 83 6.67 -7.21 18.94
CA TYR A 83 6.00 -6.43 17.90
C TYR A 83 4.65 -7.03 17.59
N LEU A 84 3.63 -6.19 17.53
CA LEU A 84 2.22 -6.56 17.36
C LEU A 84 1.61 -5.79 16.20
N TRP A 85 0.78 -6.46 15.41
CA TRP A 85 -0.17 -5.81 14.51
C TRP A 85 -1.36 -5.33 15.34
N VAL A 86 -1.63 -4.04 15.33
CA VAL A 86 -2.68 -3.38 16.12
C VAL A 86 -3.56 -2.57 15.17
N ASP A 87 -4.88 -2.67 15.34
CA ASP A 87 -5.82 -1.86 14.56
C ASP A 87 -5.57 -0.37 14.83
N GLU A 88 -5.45 0.41 13.77
CA GLU A 88 -5.29 1.86 13.85
C GLU A 88 -6.68 2.47 14.08
N ALA A 89 -6.98 2.87 15.34
CA ALA A 89 -8.30 3.37 15.73
C ALA A 89 -8.71 4.62 14.94
N ASP A 90 -7.72 5.49 14.61
CA ASP A 90 -7.91 6.71 13.85
C ASP A 90 -7.46 6.54 12.39
N PHE A 91 -7.67 5.35 11.80
CA PHE A 91 -7.29 5.10 10.42
C PHE A 91 -7.97 6.09 9.47
N ASP A 92 -7.15 6.77 8.69
CA ASP A 92 -7.59 7.75 7.70
C ASP A 92 -6.92 7.46 6.36
N ILE A 93 -7.71 7.06 5.37
CA ILE A 93 -7.24 6.79 4.00
C ILE A 93 -6.48 7.99 3.40
N GLY A 94 -6.83 9.20 3.80
CA GLY A 94 -6.20 10.42 3.32
C GLY A 94 -4.73 10.56 3.70
N ARG A 95 -4.27 9.84 4.72
CA ARG A 95 -2.85 9.78 5.11
C ARG A 95 -2.02 8.88 4.21
N HIS A 96 -2.66 8.04 3.42
CA HIS A 96 -2.04 7.01 2.60
C HIS A 96 -2.13 7.28 1.10
N VAL A 97 -2.92 8.28 0.67
CA VAL A 97 -3.11 8.61 -0.74
C VAL A 97 -2.61 10.01 -1.03
N PHE A 98 -1.69 10.12 -1.97
CA PHE A 98 -1.02 11.36 -2.35
C PHE A 98 -1.23 11.63 -3.84
N GLU A 99 -1.06 12.90 -4.24
CA GLU A 99 -1.13 13.32 -5.61
C GLU A 99 0.09 14.14 -5.98
N GLN A 100 0.58 13.94 -7.18
CA GLN A 100 1.64 14.74 -7.78
C GLN A 100 1.35 14.95 -9.26
N HIS A 101 1.42 16.20 -9.72
CA HIS A 101 1.42 16.50 -11.14
C HIS A 101 2.84 16.36 -11.70
N LEU A 102 2.97 15.58 -12.77
CA LEU A 102 4.20 15.47 -13.53
C LEU A 102 4.37 16.75 -14.38
N HIS A 103 5.61 17.22 -14.50
CA HIS A 103 5.90 18.35 -15.39
C HIS A 103 5.63 17.95 -16.85
N ALA A 104 5.07 18.91 -17.63
CA ALA A 104 4.90 18.67 -19.07
C ALA A 104 6.26 18.37 -19.74
N PRO A 105 6.33 17.45 -20.71
CA PRO A 105 5.23 16.74 -21.37
C PRO A 105 4.86 15.40 -20.69
N GLY A 106 5.24 15.14 -19.45
CA GLY A 106 4.93 13.88 -18.76
C GLY A 106 5.57 12.64 -19.39
N SER A 107 6.82 12.79 -19.86
CA SER A 107 7.55 11.70 -20.51
C SER A 107 7.96 10.59 -19.53
N ASP A 108 8.34 9.43 -20.08
CA ASP A 108 8.85 8.28 -19.31
C ASP A 108 10.00 8.67 -18.37
N ARG A 109 10.88 9.56 -18.82
CA ARG A 109 11.98 10.08 -18.01
C ARG A 109 11.49 10.87 -16.79
N ILE A 110 10.47 11.71 -16.98
CA ILE A 110 9.88 12.51 -15.89
C ILE A 110 9.18 11.58 -14.90
N LEU A 111 8.42 10.60 -15.41
CA LEU A 111 7.80 9.56 -14.60
C LEU A 111 8.84 8.78 -13.81
N ALA A 112 9.88 8.27 -14.46
CA ALA A 112 10.95 7.52 -13.79
C ALA A 112 11.58 8.33 -12.65
N THR A 113 11.90 9.61 -12.88
CA THR A 113 12.44 10.50 -11.84
C THR A 113 11.45 10.71 -10.68
N ALA A 114 10.15 10.79 -10.96
CA ALA A 114 9.13 10.91 -9.93
C ALA A 114 9.02 9.64 -9.09
N ILE A 115 9.03 8.47 -9.73
CA ILE A 115 9.02 7.17 -9.05
C ILE A 115 10.28 6.99 -8.20
N GLU A 116 11.47 7.26 -8.75
CA GLU A 116 12.76 7.12 -8.06
C GLU A 116 12.79 7.85 -6.71
N ARG A 117 12.21 9.05 -6.63
CA ARG A 117 12.12 9.81 -5.38
C ARG A 117 11.36 9.06 -4.30
N HIS A 118 10.33 8.30 -4.67
CA HIS A 118 9.51 7.53 -3.73
C HIS A 118 10.13 6.19 -3.32
N LEU A 119 11.09 5.66 -4.11
CA LEU A 119 11.70 4.36 -3.79
C LEU A 119 12.52 4.39 -2.49
N HIS A 120 13.09 5.54 -2.16
CA HIS A 120 13.96 5.72 -1.00
C HIS A 120 13.26 6.26 0.25
N ASP A 121 12.01 6.73 0.11
CA ASP A 121 11.25 7.25 1.24
C ASP A 121 10.86 6.12 2.19
N GLY A 122 11.08 6.30 3.49
CA GLY A 122 10.57 5.41 4.53
C GLY A 122 9.07 5.58 4.74
N PHE A 123 8.46 4.62 5.43
CA PHE A 123 7.11 4.79 5.97
C PHE A 123 7.13 5.43 7.35
N ASP A 124 6.09 6.20 7.66
CA ASP A 124 5.81 6.62 9.04
C ASP A 124 5.30 5.41 9.82
N ARG A 125 6.13 4.91 10.74
CA ARG A 125 5.81 3.72 11.54
C ARG A 125 4.74 3.95 12.60
N ALA A 126 4.24 5.18 12.72
CA ALA A 126 3.05 5.47 13.52
C ALA A 126 1.75 4.98 12.87
N HIS A 127 1.77 4.66 11.59
CA HIS A 127 0.63 4.32 10.75
C HIS A 127 0.82 2.99 10.02
N ALA A 128 -0.21 2.56 9.29
CA ALA A 128 -0.14 1.41 8.39
C ALA A 128 0.94 1.63 7.31
N LEU A 129 1.75 0.61 7.04
CA LEU A 129 3.00 0.73 6.28
C LEU A 129 2.78 0.63 4.76
N TRP A 130 1.97 1.51 4.20
CA TRP A 130 1.72 1.58 2.76
C TRP A 130 1.32 2.98 2.31
N SER A 131 1.48 3.28 1.03
CA SER A 131 0.99 4.50 0.41
C SER A 131 0.72 4.31 -1.08
N PHE A 132 -0.18 5.12 -1.63
CA PHE A 132 -0.45 5.23 -3.05
C PHE A 132 -0.24 6.66 -3.51
N HIS A 133 0.36 6.83 -4.70
CA HIS A 133 0.64 8.13 -5.29
C HIS A 133 0.03 8.20 -6.67
N ALA A 134 -0.92 9.11 -6.88
CA ALA A 134 -1.47 9.43 -8.19
C ALA A 134 -0.52 10.40 -8.90
N LEU A 135 0.28 9.89 -9.83
CA LEU A 135 1.21 10.66 -10.66
C LEU A 135 0.48 11.06 -11.94
N ARG A 136 -0.07 12.28 -11.95
CA ARG A 136 -0.97 12.78 -13.01
C ARG A 136 -0.18 13.46 -14.14
N GLY A 137 -0.75 13.45 -15.34
CA GLY A 137 -0.17 14.11 -16.52
C GLY A 137 0.92 13.28 -17.20
N TYR A 138 0.93 11.96 -17.01
CA TYR A 138 1.79 11.07 -17.76
C TYR A 138 1.30 10.97 -19.22
N GLN A 139 2.19 11.21 -20.19
CA GLN A 139 1.87 11.24 -21.63
C GLN A 139 0.63 12.07 -21.97
N GLY A 140 0.43 13.16 -21.24
CA GLY A 140 -0.65 14.13 -21.44
C GLY A 140 -1.81 13.93 -20.47
N ASP A 141 -2.61 12.89 -20.65
CA ASP A 141 -3.88 12.69 -19.94
C ASP A 141 -3.94 11.42 -19.08
N LYS A 142 -2.83 10.67 -18.97
CA LYS A 142 -2.78 9.46 -18.16
C LYS A 142 -2.37 9.74 -16.73
N THR A 143 -2.81 8.86 -15.84
CA THR A 143 -2.36 8.82 -14.45
C THR A 143 -1.64 7.52 -14.18
N VAL A 144 -0.48 7.60 -13.54
CA VAL A 144 0.21 6.42 -12.99
C VAL A 144 -0.04 6.34 -11.50
N VAL A 145 -0.71 5.28 -11.06
CA VAL A 145 -0.90 5.00 -9.63
C VAL A 145 0.24 4.14 -9.14
N LEU A 146 1.16 4.75 -8.41
CA LEU A 146 2.29 4.08 -7.76
C LEU A 146 1.86 3.58 -6.39
N ALA A 147 1.82 2.27 -6.21
CA ALA A 147 1.64 1.61 -4.93
C ALA A 147 3.00 1.36 -4.27
N ARG A 148 3.09 1.63 -2.98
CA ARG A 148 4.24 1.32 -2.12
C ARG A 148 3.72 0.60 -0.89
N ILE A 149 4.22 -0.58 -0.62
CA ILE A 149 3.73 -1.43 0.48
C ILE A 149 4.93 -2.10 1.13
N HIS A 150 5.03 -2.05 2.46
CA HIS A 150 6.10 -2.70 3.20
C HIS A 150 5.95 -4.23 3.14
N HIS A 151 7.05 -4.94 2.96
CA HIS A 151 7.08 -6.41 2.84
C HIS A 151 6.52 -7.13 4.08
N ALA A 152 6.54 -6.52 5.26
CA ALA A 152 5.91 -7.10 6.45
C ALA A 152 4.38 -7.24 6.32
N ILE A 153 3.71 -6.46 5.45
CA ILE A 153 2.26 -6.57 5.20
C ILE A 153 1.92 -7.85 4.43
N GLY A 154 2.79 -8.23 3.48
CA GLY A 154 2.60 -9.42 2.67
C GLY A 154 3.73 -9.58 1.65
N ASP A 155 3.86 -10.77 1.10
CA ASP A 155 4.82 -11.04 0.04
C ASP A 155 4.40 -10.41 -1.30
N GLY A 156 5.33 -10.36 -2.24
CA GLY A 156 5.10 -9.72 -3.53
C GLY A 156 3.97 -10.34 -4.34
N VAL A 157 3.73 -11.65 -4.21
CA VAL A 157 2.65 -12.35 -4.93
C VAL A 157 1.30 -11.98 -4.33
N ALA A 158 1.17 -12.01 -2.99
CA ALA A 158 -0.05 -11.60 -2.30
C ALA A 158 -0.41 -10.14 -2.61
N LEU A 159 0.58 -9.25 -2.58
CA LEU A 159 0.38 -7.83 -2.90
C LEU A 159 0.02 -7.60 -4.38
N MET A 160 0.58 -8.37 -5.30
CA MET A 160 0.18 -8.35 -6.71
C MET A 160 -1.30 -8.74 -6.86
N MET A 161 -1.74 -9.80 -6.19
CA MET A 161 -3.14 -10.24 -6.25
C MET A 161 -4.09 -9.20 -5.65
N VAL A 162 -3.69 -8.52 -4.59
CA VAL A 162 -4.45 -7.41 -4.00
C VAL A 162 -4.57 -6.25 -4.99
N LEU A 163 -3.48 -5.86 -5.67
CA LEU A 163 -3.49 -4.79 -6.67
C LEU A 163 -4.39 -5.16 -7.86
N LEU A 164 -4.34 -6.39 -8.33
CA LEU A 164 -5.23 -6.88 -9.41
C LEU A 164 -6.71 -6.88 -8.98
N ALA A 165 -7.00 -7.21 -7.73
CA ALA A 165 -8.37 -7.17 -7.20
C ALA A 165 -8.96 -5.75 -7.11
N MET A 166 -8.14 -4.71 -7.24
CA MET A 166 -8.60 -3.32 -7.32
C MET A 166 -9.06 -2.91 -8.72
N THR A 167 -8.73 -3.70 -9.74
CA THR A 167 -9.15 -3.44 -11.12
C THR A 167 -10.41 -4.23 -11.46
N ASP A 168 -11.27 -3.65 -12.31
CA ASP A 168 -12.42 -4.36 -12.86
C ASP A 168 -12.02 -5.10 -14.14
N PRO A 169 -12.64 -6.27 -14.44
CA PRO A 169 -12.45 -6.93 -15.71
C PRO A 169 -12.86 -6.01 -16.87
N LEU A 170 -12.10 -6.03 -17.98
CA LEU A 170 -12.47 -5.28 -19.15
C LEU A 170 -13.82 -5.78 -19.69
N PRO A 171 -14.78 -4.87 -20.01
CA PRO A 171 -16.04 -5.25 -20.63
C PRO A 171 -15.77 -6.00 -21.96
N GLY A 172 -16.35 -7.19 -22.12
CA GLY A 172 -16.29 -7.98 -23.36
C GLY A 172 -15.19 -9.02 -23.46
N ARG A 173 -14.30 -9.17 -22.50
CA ARG A 173 -13.49 -10.37 -22.33
C ARG A 173 -14.16 -11.29 -21.32
N HIS A 174 -15.11 -12.09 -21.78
CA HIS A 174 -15.53 -13.28 -21.04
C HIS A 174 -14.38 -14.28 -21.08
N HIS A 175 -13.44 -14.16 -20.17
CA HIS A 175 -12.80 -15.36 -19.65
C HIS A 175 -13.87 -16.05 -18.84
N ASP A 176 -14.13 -17.31 -19.16
CA ASP A 176 -15.09 -18.14 -18.40
C ASP A 176 -14.76 -18.05 -16.93
N ALA A 177 -15.45 -17.18 -16.24
CA ALA A 177 -15.32 -16.93 -14.81
C ALA A 177 -15.64 -18.21 -13.98
N ALA A 178 -16.28 -19.20 -14.61
CA ALA A 178 -16.64 -20.46 -13.97
C ALA A 178 -15.41 -21.31 -13.60
N GLU A 179 -14.33 -21.30 -14.40
CA GLU A 179 -13.12 -22.04 -14.07
C GLU A 179 -12.23 -21.32 -13.05
N HIS A 180 -12.26 -19.97 -13.02
CA HIS A 180 -11.48 -19.18 -12.04
C HIS A 180 -12.19 -19.02 -10.71
N THR A 181 -13.53 -19.05 -10.66
CA THR A 181 -14.29 -18.97 -9.39
C THR A 181 -14.17 -20.27 -8.59
N ALA A 182 -13.94 -21.40 -9.25
CA ALA A 182 -13.62 -22.65 -8.55
C ALA A 182 -12.18 -22.66 -7.96
N ALA A 183 -11.28 -21.81 -8.48
CA ALA A 183 -9.92 -21.62 -7.94
C ALA A 183 -9.83 -20.48 -6.91
N VAL A 184 -10.84 -19.62 -6.82
CA VAL A 184 -11.00 -18.55 -5.81
C VAL A 184 -11.85 -19.03 -4.60
N GLY A 185 -12.17 -20.32 -4.56
CA GLY A 185 -12.64 -20.96 -3.34
C GLY A 185 -11.55 -20.81 -2.26
N THR A 186 -11.78 -19.94 -1.28
CA THR A 186 -10.87 -19.63 -0.16
C THR A 186 -9.43 -19.36 -0.64
N ASN A 187 -9.20 -18.13 -1.08
CA ASN A 187 -7.84 -17.71 -1.39
C ASN A 187 -7.02 -17.76 -0.08
N PRO A 188 -6.12 -18.74 0.12
CA PRO A 188 -5.37 -18.89 1.37
C PRO A 188 -4.54 -17.63 1.71
N PHE A 189 -4.24 -16.79 0.71
CA PHE A 189 -3.53 -15.54 0.92
C PHE A 189 -4.42 -14.46 1.55
N LEU A 190 -5.72 -14.44 1.27
CA LEU A 190 -6.64 -13.52 1.95
C LEU A 190 -6.86 -13.94 3.41
N GLU A 191 -6.81 -15.23 3.72
CA GLU A 191 -6.85 -15.75 5.09
C GLU A 191 -5.57 -15.39 5.85
N ILE A 192 -4.40 -15.48 5.22
CA ILE A 192 -3.12 -15.06 5.80
C ILE A 192 -3.13 -13.55 6.09
N LEU A 193 -3.67 -12.72 5.18
CA LEU A 193 -3.78 -11.28 5.37
C LEU A 193 -4.88 -10.90 6.37
N ALA A 194 -5.89 -11.74 6.56
CA ALA A 194 -6.98 -11.52 7.52
C ALA A 194 -6.61 -11.86 8.97
N GLY A 195 -5.46 -12.47 9.23
CA GLY A 195 -4.95 -12.72 10.57
C GLY A 195 -5.70 -13.83 11.30
N SER A 196 -5.72 -15.05 10.73
CA SER A 196 -6.06 -16.27 11.47
C SER A 196 -4.96 -16.69 12.43
#